data_4fb00d516ea0626ba3f45565c4206042
#
_entry.id   4fb00d516ea0626ba3f45565c4206042
#
_cell.length_a   1.000
_cell.length_b   1.000
_cell.length_c   1.000
_cell.angle_alpha   90.00
_cell.angle_beta   90.00
_cell.angle_gamma   90.00
#
_symmetry.space_group_name_H-M   'P 1'
#
loop_
_entity.id
_entity.type
_entity.pdbx_description
1 polymer ?
#
loop_
_entity_poly.entity_id
_entity_poly.type
_entity_poly.pdbx_seq_one_letter_code
_entity_poly.pdbx_strand_id
1 'polypeptide(L)'
;ESVKQRIIETIIQINRTHTLPAYGILLCGPAGTGKSQIAYAVARILRLPWTTLDMSSINDPEQLTGSSRIYANAKAGIIMEAFAMAESSNLVFIINELDKANSGKGNGNPADVLLTLLDNLGFTDNYIECRIPTVGVYPIATANDKENISAPLMSRFAVIDIPDYTIEEKKT
;
A
#
# COMPACT_ATOMS: atom_id res chain seq x y z
N GLU A 1 -17.53 -2.82 12.10
CA GLU A 1 -17.68 -4.28 12.26
C GLU A 1 -16.90 -5.04 11.17
N SER A 2 -17.05 -4.70 9.91
CA SER A 2 -16.38 -5.37 8.77
C SER A 2 -14.84 -5.30 8.85
N VAL A 3 -14.26 -4.20 9.31
CA VAL A 3 -12.81 -4.07 9.50
C VAL A 3 -12.32 -5.04 10.56
N LYS A 4 -13.00 -5.11 11.72
CA LYS A 4 -12.65 -6.04 12.81
C LYS A 4 -12.69 -7.49 12.34
N GLN A 5 -13.74 -7.85 11.63
CA GLN A 5 -13.89 -9.20 11.10
C GLN A 5 -12.74 -9.55 10.14
N ARG A 6 -12.38 -8.62 9.24
CA ARG A 6 -11.28 -8.83 8.28
C ARG A 6 -9.92 -8.98 8.96
N ILE A 7 -9.68 -8.22 10.02
CA ILE A 7 -8.46 -8.36 10.83
C ILE A 7 -8.41 -9.74 11.47
N ILE A 8 -9.51 -10.20 12.06
CA ILE A 8 -9.59 -11.52 12.70
C ILE A 8 -9.33 -12.63 11.67
N GLU A 9 -9.97 -12.57 10.49
CA GLU A 9 -9.75 -13.51 9.39
C GLU A 9 -8.27 -13.54 8.95
N THR A 10 -7.64 -12.35 8.81
CA THR A 10 -6.22 -12.22 8.47
C THR A 10 -5.32 -12.88 9.52
N ILE A 11 -5.57 -12.62 10.80
CA ILE A 11 -4.79 -13.21 11.91
C ILE A 11 -4.97 -14.74 11.94
N ILE A 12 -6.20 -15.22 11.77
CA ILE A 12 -6.48 -16.66 11.71
C ILE A 12 -5.72 -17.30 10.54
N GLN A 13 -5.74 -16.68 9.37
CA GLN A 13 -5.01 -17.18 8.21
C GLN A 13 -3.51 -17.25 8.48
N ILE A 14 -2.90 -16.16 8.98
CA ILE A 14 -1.47 -16.13 9.30
C ILE A 14 -1.11 -17.24 10.30
N ASN A 15 -1.90 -17.42 11.35
CA ASN A 15 -1.65 -18.43 12.37
C ASN A 15 -1.79 -19.87 11.85
N ARG A 16 -2.66 -20.10 10.87
CA ARG A 16 -2.90 -21.45 10.31
C ARG A 16 -1.96 -21.82 9.18
N THR A 17 -1.61 -20.87 8.33
CA THR A 17 -0.87 -21.12 7.08
C THR A 17 0.54 -20.56 7.09
N HIS A 18 0.86 -19.70 8.06
CA HIS A 18 2.11 -18.90 8.12
C HIS A 18 2.33 -18.03 6.87
N THR A 19 1.25 -17.71 6.15
CA THR A 19 1.26 -16.86 4.96
C THR A 19 0.29 -15.71 5.12
N LEU A 20 0.64 -14.57 4.50
CA LEU A 20 -0.25 -13.42 4.41
C LEU A 20 -1.40 -13.70 3.42
N PRO A 21 -2.60 -13.10 3.60
CA PRO A 21 -3.67 -13.19 2.62
C PRO A 21 -3.24 -12.68 1.26
N ALA A 22 -3.78 -13.27 0.20
CA ALA A 22 -3.49 -12.88 -1.19
C ALA A 22 -3.96 -11.45 -1.52
N TYR A 23 -4.94 -10.94 -0.77
CA TYR A 23 -5.54 -9.62 -1.00
C TYR A 23 -5.27 -8.72 0.18
N GLY A 24 -4.81 -7.48 -0.12
CA GLY A 24 -4.71 -6.41 0.85
C GLY A 24 -6.08 -5.86 1.28
N ILE A 25 -6.05 -4.84 2.12
CA ILE A 25 -7.26 -4.13 2.58
C ILE A 25 -7.28 -2.75 1.93
N LEU A 26 -8.41 -2.37 1.32
CA LEU A 26 -8.68 -1.00 0.88
C LEU A 26 -9.80 -0.41 1.72
N LEU A 27 -9.47 0.64 2.46
CA LEU A 27 -10.41 1.43 3.24
C LEU A 27 -10.88 2.61 2.38
N CYS A 28 -12.14 2.60 1.98
CA CYS A 28 -12.72 3.63 1.13
C CYS A 28 -13.81 4.42 1.86
N GLY A 29 -13.81 5.73 1.73
CA GLY A 29 -14.82 6.59 2.35
C GLY A 29 -14.43 8.07 2.35
N PRO A 30 -15.30 8.97 2.82
CA PRO A 30 -15.05 10.41 2.84
C PRO A 30 -13.76 10.80 3.58
N ALA A 31 -13.22 11.95 3.24
CA ALA A 31 -12.09 12.52 3.96
C ALA A 31 -12.45 12.76 5.45
N GLY A 32 -11.47 12.60 6.34
CA GLY A 32 -11.68 12.84 7.78
C GLY A 32 -12.34 11.71 8.57
N THR A 33 -12.60 10.56 7.95
CA THR A 33 -13.21 9.39 8.65
C THR A 33 -12.19 8.52 9.40
N GLY A 34 -10.94 8.95 9.51
CA GLY A 34 -9.91 8.22 10.27
C GLY A 34 -9.34 6.98 9.58
N LYS A 35 -9.52 6.83 8.26
CA LYS A 35 -9.01 5.67 7.49
C LYS A 35 -7.55 5.37 7.73
N SER A 36 -6.69 6.39 7.69
CA SER A 36 -5.25 6.21 7.93
C SER A 36 -4.96 5.71 9.35
N GLN A 37 -5.70 6.18 10.36
CA GLN A 37 -5.54 5.69 11.73
C GLN A 37 -5.93 4.21 11.86
N ILE A 38 -6.97 3.79 11.14
CA ILE A 38 -7.38 2.39 11.08
C ILE A 38 -6.27 1.56 10.41
N ALA A 39 -5.70 2.04 9.29
CA ALA A 39 -4.59 1.37 8.60
C ALA A 39 -3.38 1.16 9.52
N TYR A 40 -2.97 2.19 10.26
CA TYR A 40 -1.89 2.10 11.25
C TYR A 40 -2.23 1.12 12.39
N ALA A 41 -3.46 1.13 12.88
CA ALA A 41 -3.89 0.20 13.92
C ALA A 41 -3.81 -1.26 13.44
N VAL A 42 -4.24 -1.53 12.20
CA VAL A 42 -4.13 -2.88 11.61
C VAL A 42 -2.68 -3.31 11.48
N ALA A 43 -1.79 -2.45 10.95
CA ALA A 43 -0.37 -2.75 10.83
C ALA A 43 0.28 -3.09 12.18
N ARG A 44 -0.06 -2.36 13.24
CA ARG A 44 0.42 -2.65 14.61
C ARG A 44 -0.07 -3.99 15.13
N ILE A 45 -1.33 -4.36 14.87
CA ILE A 45 -1.90 -5.64 15.30
C ILE A 45 -1.19 -6.81 14.60
N LEU A 46 -0.84 -6.66 13.32
CA LEU A 46 -0.11 -7.67 12.56
C LEU A 46 1.33 -7.90 13.07
N ARG A 47 1.89 -6.96 13.84
CA ARG A 47 3.26 -7.01 14.39
C ARG A 47 4.34 -7.19 13.31
N LEU A 48 4.09 -6.72 12.11
CA LEU A 48 5.05 -6.68 11.02
C LEU A 48 5.66 -5.28 10.90
N PRO A 49 6.88 -5.16 10.39
CA PRO A 49 7.40 -3.87 10.01
C PRO A 49 6.50 -3.24 8.94
N TRP A 50 6.34 -1.95 8.98
CA TRP A 50 5.47 -1.23 8.06
C TRP A 50 6.08 0.09 7.60
N THR A 51 5.72 0.50 6.40
CA THR A 51 6.07 1.79 5.83
C THR A 51 4.85 2.45 5.22
N THR A 52 4.94 3.76 4.99
CA THR A 52 3.86 4.55 4.40
C THR A 52 4.27 5.09 3.04
N LEU A 53 3.41 4.90 2.05
CA LEU A 53 3.48 5.54 0.75
C LEU A 53 2.31 6.52 0.63
N ASP A 54 2.59 7.78 0.39
CA ASP A 54 1.56 8.80 0.15
C ASP A 54 1.50 9.12 -1.34
N MET A 55 0.45 8.61 -1.99
CA MET A 55 0.31 8.73 -3.44
C MET A 55 0.00 10.16 -3.90
N SER A 56 -0.46 11.04 -3.03
CA SER A 56 -0.66 12.46 -3.36
C SER A 56 0.65 13.21 -3.56
N SER A 57 1.73 12.75 -2.95
CA SER A 57 3.07 13.34 -3.05
C SER A 57 3.93 12.73 -4.16
N ILE A 58 3.51 11.59 -4.74
CA ILE A 58 4.27 10.87 -5.76
C ILE A 58 3.76 11.24 -7.15
N ASN A 59 4.56 12.02 -7.86
CA ASN A 59 4.23 12.50 -9.21
C ASN A 59 5.00 11.78 -10.32
N ASP A 60 6.07 11.07 -9.96
CA ASP A 60 6.96 10.37 -10.88
C ASP A 60 7.17 8.92 -10.41
N PRO A 61 6.96 7.92 -11.28
CA PRO A 61 7.24 6.52 -10.98
C PRO A 61 8.67 6.25 -10.48
N GLU A 62 9.66 7.03 -10.91
CA GLU A 62 11.05 6.89 -10.45
C GLU A 62 11.22 7.15 -8.95
N GLN A 63 10.33 7.92 -8.34
CA GLN A 63 10.33 8.08 -6.87
C GLN A 63 10.09 6.74 -6.16
N LEU A 64 9.31 5.84 -6.77
CA LEU A 64 9.04 4.50 -6.25
C LEU A 64 10.10 3.48 -6.65
N THR A 65 10.56 3.51 -7.92
CA THR A 65 11.44 2.50 -8.51
C THR A 65 12.92 2.83 -8.49
N GLY A 66 13.28 4.05 -8.10
CA GLY A 66 14.67 4.52 -8.19
C GLY A 66 15.06 4.92 -9.62
N SER A 67 16.18 5.64 -9.72
CA SER A 67 16.74 6.14 -10.98
C SER A 67 17.92 5.29 -11.44
N SER A 68 18.11 5.19 -12.77
CA SER A 68 19.22 4.44 -13.34
C SER A 68 20.58 5.00 -12.92
N ARG A 69 21.54 4.13 -12.62
CA ARG A 69 22.91 4.48 -12.20
C ARG A 69 23.71 5.28 -13.24
N ILE A 70 23.22 5.41 -14.46
CA ILE A 70 23.84 6.26 -15.48
C ILE A 70 23.76 7.74 -15.16
N TYR A 71 22.86 8.16 -14.29
CA TYR A 71 22.68 9.54 -13.88
C TYR A 71 23.53 9.87 -12.64
N ALA A 72 24.15 11.07 -12.62
CA ALA A 72 25.04 11.49 -11.54
C ALA A 72 24.38 11.53 -10.15
N ASN A 73 23.08 11.80 -10.09
CA ASN A 73 22.29 11.89 -8.87
C ASN A 73 21.35 10.67 -8.68
N ALA A 74 21.72 9.53 -9.25
CA ALA A 74 20.92 8.32 -9.14
C ALA A 74 20.81 7.85 -7.68
N LYS A 75 19.62 7.37 -7.31
CA LYS A 75 19.33 6.83 -5.98
C LYS A 75 18.27 5.75 -6.05
N ALA A 76 18.23 4.92 -5.01
CA ALA A 76 17.18 3.92 -4.83
C ALA A 76 15.81 4.59 -4.66
N GLY A 77 14.76 3.88 -5.01
CA GLY A 77 13.38 4.32 -4.81
C GLY A 77 12.89 4.08 -3.39
N ILE A 78 11.76 4.71 -3.05
CA ILE A 78 11.13 4.62 -1.72
C ILE A 78 10.79 3.16 -1.35
N ILE A 79 10.39 2.34 -2.32
CA ILE A 79 10.05 0.94 -2.07
C ILE A 79 11.30 0.16 -1.61
N MET A 80 12.43 0.35 -2.28
CA MET A 80 13.68 -0.29 -1.88
C MET A 80 14.17 0.21 -0.52
N GLU A 81 14.09 1.52 -0.27
CA GLU A 81 14.45 2.09 1.03
C GLU A 81 13.59 1.48 2.16
N ALA A 82 12.29 1.24 1.90
CA ALA A 82 11.41 0.60 2.86
C ALA A 82 11.84 -0.82 3.22
N PHE A 83 12.21 -1.63 2.24
CA PHE A 83 12.76 -2.98 2.48
C PHE A 83 14.08 -2.95 3.24
N ALA A 84 14.96 -2.01 2.90
CA ALA A 84 16.24 -1.84 3.58
C ALA A 84 16.07 -1.44 5.05
N MET A 85 15.16 -0.52 5.35
CA MET A 85 14.85 -0.09 6.71
C MET A 85 14.17 -1.17 7.55
N ALA A 86 13.32 -1.98 6.92
CA ALA A 86 12.62 -3.09 7.58
C ALA A 86 13.54 -4.30 7.84
N GLU A 87 14.66 -4.39 7.13
CA GLU A 87 15.55 -5.57 7.13
C GLU A 87 14.78 -6.89 6.93
N SER A 88 13.66 -6.81 6.21
CA SER A 88 12.73 -7.93 6.02
C SER A 88 12.01 -7.82 4.69
N SER A 89 11.70 -8.96 4.08
CA SER A 89 10.81 -9.05 2.92
C SER A 89 9.32 -9.14 3.32
N ASN A 90 9.02 -9.37 4.60
CA ASN A 90 7.66 -9.34 5.15
C ASN A 90 7.37 -7.93 5.65
N LEU A 91 6.70 -7.14 4.85
CA LEU A 91 6.50 -5.70 5.08
C LEU A 91 5.06 -5.30 4.76
N VAL A 92 4.46 -4.55 5.67
CA VAL A 92 3.17 -3.89 5.43
C VAL A 92 3.42 -2.55 4.75
N PHE A 93 2.83 -2.37 3.56
CA PHE A 93 2.78 -1.06 2.89
C PHE A 93 1.44 -0.39 3.17
N ILE A 94 1.47 0.73 3.88
CA ILE A 94 0.31 1.59 4.08
C ILE A 94 0.31 2.60 2.93
N ILE A 95 -0.62 2.44 1.99
CA ILE A 95 -0.72 3.25 0.78
C ILE A 95 -1.84 4.26 0.97
N ASN A 96 -1.49 5.50 1.31
CA ASN A 96 -2.46 6.57 1.48
C ASN A 96 -2.84 7.19 0.13
N GLU A 97 -4.12 7.54 0.02
CA GLU A 97 -4.69 8.23 -1.15
C GLU A 97 -4.44 7.49 -2.47
N LEU A 98 -4.75 6.18 -2.49
CA LEU A 98 -4.55 5.32 -3.67
C LEU A 98 -5.27 5.85 -4.91
N ASP A 99 -6.39 6.54 -4.76
CA ASP A 99 -7.15 7.22 -5.81
C ASP A 99 -6.35 8.35 -6.52
N LYS A 100 -5.24 8.80 -5.95
CA LYS A 100 -4.32 9.78 -6.57
C LYS A 100 -3.19 9.14 -7.37
N ALA A 101 -3.02 7.83 -7.32
CA ALA A 101 -1.94 7.12 -8.00
C ALA A 101 -1.95 7.29 -9.53
N ASN A 102 -3.10 7.58 -10.14
CA ASN A 102 -3.27 7.78 -11.58
C ASN A 102 -2.93 9.20 -12.06
N SER A 103 -2.41 10.07 -11.21
CA SER A 103 -2.18 11.49 -11.54
C SER A 103 -0.84 11.78 -12.26
N GLY A 104 -0.08 10.76 -12.64
CA GLY A 104 1.21 10.89 -13.30
C GLY A 104 1.12 11.63 -14.64
N LYS A 105 1.86 12.74 -14.77
CA LYS A 105 2.02 13.49 -16.02
C LYS A 105 3.42 13.21 -16.57
N GLY A 106 3.52 12.44 -17.64
CA GLY A 106 4.78 12.28 -18.38
C GLY A 106 5.34 10.86 -18.40
N ASN A 107 6.32 10.54 -17.57
CA ASN A 107 7.16 9.34 -17.69
C ASN A 107 6.54 8.02 -17.21
N GLY A 108 5.23 7.90 -17.16
CA GLY A 108 4.53 6.70 -16.71
C GLY A 108 3.58 6.98 -15.55
N ASN A 109 2.97 5.92 -15.03
CA ASN A 109 1.95 6.01 -14.00
C ASN A 109 2.43 5.31 -12.71
N PRO A 110 2.48 6.00 -11.56
CA PRO A 110 2.79 5.37 -10.27
C PRO A 110 1.91 4.15 -9.93
N ALA A 111 0.67 4.11 -10.43
CA ALA A 111 -0.23 2.97 -10.27
C ALA A 111 0.32 1.67 -10.88
N ASP A 112 1.06 1.74 -12.00
CA ASP A 112 1.64 0.57 -12.65
C ASP A 112 2.79 -0.02 -11.81
N VAL A 113 3.55 0.85 -11.13
CA VAL A 113 4.60 0.42 -10.18
C VAL A 113 3.98 -0.29 -8.99
N LEU A 114 2.90 0.25 -8.42
CA LEU A 114 2.17 -0.40 -7.33
C LEU A 114 1.62 -1.76 -7.77
N LEU A 115 1.09 -1.86 -8.97
CA LEU A 115 0.59 -3.13 -9.50
C LEU A 115 1.71 -4.18 -9.57
N THR A 116 2.90 -3.80 -10.06
CA THR A 116 4.08 -4.68 -10.09
C THR A 116 4.48 -5.12 -8.69
N LEU A 117 4.49 -4.21 -7.71
CA LEU A 117 4.79 -4.54 -6.32
C LEU A 117 3.80 -5.55 -5.74
N LEU A 118 2.53 -5.45 -6.09
CA LEU A 118 1.45 -6.26 -5.53
C LEU A 118 1.21 -7.58 -6.28
N ASP A 119 1.87 -7.81 -7.41
CA ASP A 119 1.71 -9.02 -8.22
C ASP A 119 2.43 -10.25 -7.68
N ASN A 120 3.16 -10.14 -6.58
CA ASN A 120 3.96 -11.22 -5.98
C ASN A 120 5.01 -11.85 -6.92
N LEU A 121 5.30 -11.20 -8.03
CA LEU A 121 6.27 -11.67 -9.03
C LEU A 121 7.70 -11.18 -8.74
N GLY A 122 7.86 -10.37 -7.72
CA GLY A 122 9.10 -9.70 -7.37
C GLY A 122 9.18 -8.29 -7.94
N PHE A 123 9.90 -7.44 -7.23
CA PHE A 123 10.11 -6.02 -7.55
C PHE A 123 11.59 -5.76 -7.83
N THR A 124 11.89 -5.00 -8.87
CA THR A 124 13.26 -4.59 -9.21
C THR A 124 13.36 -3.06 -9.14
N ASP A 125 14.31 -2.59 -8.33
CA ASP A 125 14.65 -1.18 -8.25
C ASP A 125 15.69 -0.86 -9.33
N ASN A 126 15.53 0.29 -10.02
CA ASN A 126 16.39 0.67 -11.14
C ASN A 126 17.81 1.06 -10.73
N TYR A 127 18.00 1.48 -9.47
CA TYR A 127 19.32 1.80 -8.93
C TYR A 127 20.05 0.58 -8.42
N ILE A 128 19.36 -0.28 -7.68
CA ILE A 128 19.96 -1.48 -7.08
C ILE A 128 20.14 -2.60 -8.12
N GLU A 129 19.24 -2.65 -9.12
CA GLU A 129 19.24 -3.67 -10.19
C GLU A 129 19.13 -5.12 -9.66
N CYS A 130 18.60 -5.27 -8.44
CA CYS A 130 18.38 -6.57 -7.80
C CYS A 130 16.89 -6.80 -7.61
N ARG A 131 16.45 -8.02 -7.89
CA ARG A 131 15.06 -8.42 -7.71
C ARG A 131 14.79 -8.83 -6.27
N ILE A 132 13.79 -8.18 -5.65
CA ILE A 132 13.33 -8.50 -4.30
C ILE A 132 12.05 -9.33 -4.39
N PRO A 133 11.95 -10.44 -3.64
CA PRO A 133 10.68 -11.17 -3.54
C PRO A 133 9.61 -10.32 -2.84
N THR A 134 8.41 -10.30 -3.41
CA THR A 134 7.28 -9.50 -2.91
C THR A 134 6.14 -10.32 -2.32
N VAL A 135 6.33 -11.63 -2.18
CA VAL A 135 5.33 -12.55 -1.58
C VAL A 135 4.96 -12.17 -0.14
N GLY A 136 5.91 -11.56 0.60
CA GLY A 136 5.72 -11.09 1.97
C GLY A 136 5.17 -9.66 2.09
N VAL A 137 4.79 -9.02 0.99
CA VAL A 137 4.21 -7.67 0.98
C VAL A 137 2.71 -7.75 1.28
N TYR A 138 2.27 -7.00 2.29
CA TYR A 138 0.86 -6.88 2.63
C TYR A 138 0.40 -5.42 2.49
N PRO A 139 -0.42 -5.08 1.50
CA PRO A 139 -0.86 -3.71 1.30
C PRO A 139 -2.11 -3.40 2.12
N ILE A 140 -2.10 -2.22 2.77
CA ILE A 140 -3.27 -1.61 3.39
C ILE A 140 -3.41 -0.23 2.78
N ALA A 141 -4.42 -0.04 1.94
CA ALA A 141 -4.62 1.20 1.23
C ALA A 141 -5.79 2.02 1.78
N THR A 142 -5.73 3.33 1.59
CA THR A 142 -6.85 4.25 1.84
C THR A 142 -7.19 5.00 0.56
N ALA A 143 -8.46 5.29 0.34
CA ALA A 143 -8.95 6.09 -0.77
C ALA A 143 -10.19 6.88 -0.37
N ASN A 144 -10.42 8.02 -1.03
CA ASN A 144 -11.65 8.78 -0.87
C ASN A 144 -12.69 8.38 -1.92
N ASP A 145 -12.22 8.01 -3.11
CA ASP A 145 -13.07 7.68 -4.26
C ASP A 145 -12.55 6.41 -4.96
N LYS A 146 -13.45 5.44 -5.16
CA LYS A 146 -13.14 4.19 -5.86
C LYS A 146 -13.04 4.37 -7.38
N GLU A 147 -13.74 5.34 -7.95
CA GLU A 147 -13.86 5.52 -9.40
C GLU A 147 -12.52 5.91 -10.04
N ASN A 148 -11.64 6.53 -9.26
CA ASN A 148 -10.31 6.93 -9.70
C ASN A 148 -9.24 5.85 -9.55
N ILE A 149 -9.59 4.66 -9.06
CA ILE A 149 -8.66 3.52 -8.92
C ILE A 149 -8.85 2.59 -10.11
N SER A 150 -7.76 2.21 -10.77
CA SER A 150 -7.82 1.27 -11.90
C SER A 150 -8.34 -0.11 -11.48
N ALA A 151 -9.09 -0.77 -12.37
CA ALA A 151 -9.64 -2.10 -12.10
C ALA A 151 -8.56 -3.15 -11.73
N PRO A 152 -7.37 -3.17 -12.35
CA PRO A 152 -6.30 -4.08 -11.94
C PRO A 152 -5.84 -3.86 -10.50
N LEU A 153 -5.72 -2.61 -10.04
CA LEU A 153 -5.39 -2.31 -8.64
C LEU A 153 -6.53 -2.71 -7.69
N MET A 154 -7.77 -2.40 -8.03
CA MET A 154 -8.94 -2.79 -7.22
C MET A 154 -8.99 -4.30 -6.99
N SER A 155 -8.62 -5.10 -7.97
CA SER A 155 -8.62 -6.57 -7.87
C SER A 155 -7.63 -7.13 -6.84
N ARG A 156 -6.65 -6.32 -6.40
CA ARG A 156 -5.66 -6.70 -5.39
C ARG A 156 -6.11 -6.44 -3.95
N PHE A 157 -7.26 -5.84 -3.76
CA PHE A 157 -7.76 -5.43 -2.45
C PHE A 157 -9.14 -5.99 -2.13
N ALA A 158 -9.33 -6.31 -0.86
CA ALA A 158 -10.66 -6.46 -0.28
C ALA A 158 -11.14 -5.06 0.16
N VAL A 159 -12.17 -4.55 -0.51
CA VAL A 159 -12.69 -3.21 -0.28
C VAL A 159 -13.60 -3.19 0.94
N ILE A 160 -13.35 -2.25 1.85
CA ILE A 160 -14.18 -1.98 3.01
C ILE A 160 -14.62 -0.52 2.95
N ASP A 161 -15.92 -0.30 2.81
CA ASP A 161 -16.51 1.02 2.84
C ASP A 161 -16.65 1.52 4.27
N ILE A 162 -16.11 2.72 4.53
CA ILE A 162 -16.22 3.42 5.79
C ILE A 162 -17.21 4.56 5.59
N PRO A 163 -18.41 4.48 6.20
CA PRO A 163 -19.39 5.54 6.09
C PRO A 163 -18.89 6.81 6.79
N ASP A 164 -19.43 7.95 6.41
CA ASP A 164 -19.21 9.20 7.17
C ASP A 164 -19.80 9.07 8.58
N TYR A 165 -19.15 9.71 9.53
CA TYR A 165 -19.66 9.78 10.90
C TYR A 165 -20.97 10.58 10.93
N THR A 166 -21.94 10.10 11.70
CA THR A 166 -23.12 10.88 12.05
C THR A 166 -22.74 12.08 12.91
N ILE A 167 -23.62 13.10 12.96
CA ILE A 167 -23.37 14.32 13.76
C ILE A 167 -23.17 13.98 15.24
N GLU A 168 -23.78 12.92 15.72
CA GLU A 168 -23.69 12.46 17.11
C GLU A 168 -22.32 11.80 17.39
N GLU A 169 -21.82 11.00 16.45
CA GLU A 169 -20.51 10.32 16.55
C GLU A 169 -19.32 11.28 16.45
N LYS A 170 -19.48 12.44 15.80
CA LYS A 170 -18.45 13.50 15.72
C LYS A 170 -18.29 14.30 17.01
N LYS A 171 -19.20 14.13 17.99
CA LYS A 171 -19.17 14.85 19.27
C LYS A 171 -18.58 14.06 20.44
N THR A 172 -18.21 12.82 20.21
CA THR A 172 -17.55 11.94 21.18
C THR A 172 -16.06 11.90 20.93
#